data_18c4703f72d5ed17f28a17810d53d745
#
_entry.id   18c4703f72d5ed17f28a17810d53d745
#
_cell.length_a   1.000
_cell.length_b   1.000
_cell.length_c   1.000
_cell.angle_alpha   90.00
_cell.angle_beta   90.00
_cell.angle_gamma   90.00
#
_symmetry.space_group_name_H-M   'P 1'
#
loop_
_entity.id
_entity.type
_entity.pdbx_description
1 polymer ?
#
loop_
_entity_poly.entity_id
_entity_poly.type
_entity_poly.pdbx_seq_one_letter_code
_entity_poly.pdbx_strand_id
1 'polypeptide(L)'
;MYSRESSSSDLDKEKIIYVFGHQAPDTDAICSSIIAANLEKEMGNINQVIACRLGSLNKETKFALEYFGFQPPTLITKASEADEVILVDHNNPGQSAKDIKQAKVVKIIDHHGIAGFSSPEPIFILTEPVGCCCTVLYKLYKDNDIQITKNYAGLMLSAIISDTVLLRSQTTTQRDVKTANKLAKIAGVNLEEYGKQLLTKGTEISDIADYDLVFQDSKEFPVGDEKIQISQINSYDTKEPLDRKDGIKKVMQEYMDKHKDIVLFVFDILDIYNMDSYAIVIGPRKKAVENAYHVEIGEDGVVFLKKVASRKKQLYPDIAHHLINIQRKEKRSKLKEEKKEEKKEEKKEEKEDIINEENKKLKIKKNKYVYIYYI
;
A
#
# COMPACT_ATOMS: atom_id res chain seq x y z
N MET A 1 56.68 -0.11 33.74
CA MET A 1 56.19 1.27 33.68
C MET A 1 56.02 1.62 32.22
N TYR A 2 54.81 1.54 31.67
CA TYR A 2 54.46 2.13 30.35
C TYR A 2 53.47 3.24 30.64
N SER A 3 53.97 4.46 30.64
CA SER A 3 53.16 5.66 30.64
C SER A 3 52.52 5.82 29.25
N ARG A 4 51.22 5.59 29.17
CA ARG A 4 50.42 6.11 28.05
C ARG A 4 50.21 7.60 28.29
N GLU A 5 50.98 8.42 27.62
CA GLU A 5 50.63 9.81 27.39
C GLU A 5 49.39 9.79 26.43
N SER A 6 48.21 9.97 26.95
CA SER A 6 47.04 10.33 26.19
C SER A 6 47.24 11.81 25.79
N SER A 7 47.45 12.05 24.50
CA SER A 7 47.52 13.41 23.96
C SER A 7 46.15 14.10 24.21
N SER A 8 46.19 15.17 24.99
CA SER A 8 45.03 16.01 25.35
C SER A 8 44.45 16.83 24.18
N SER A 9 44.83 16.54 22.92
CA SER A 9 44.44 17.29 21.74
C SER A 9 43.20 16.78 21.01
N ASP A 10 42.65 15.58 21.38
CA ASP A 10 41.47 15.02 20.72
C ASP A 10 40.17 15.21 21.52
N LEU A 11 40.23 15.84 22.68
CA LEU A 11 39.07 15.98 23.58
C LEU A 11 38.20 17.23 23.33
N ASP A 12 38.65 18.18 22.48
CA ASP A 12 38.00 19.48 22.31
C ASP A 12 37.40 19.75 20.91
N LYS A 13 37.38 18.77 20.02
CA LYS A 13 36.76 18.98 18.71
C LYS A 13 35.26 18.63 18.78
N GLU A 14 34.44 19.66 18.57
CA GLU A 14 32.98 19.48 18.42
C GLU A 14 32.67 18.48 17.28
N LYS A 15 31.97 17.39 17.59
CA LYS A 15 31.59 16.36 16.60
C LYS A 15 30.34 16.75 15.87
N ILE A 16 30.23 16.32 14.63
CA ILE A 16 28.98 16.37 13.85
C ILE A 16 28.22 15.05 14.07
N ILE A 17 26.99 15.15 14.54
CA ILE A 17 26.09 14.01 14.77
C ILE A 17 24.88 14.17 13.87
N TYR A 18 24.67 13.22 12.94
CA TYR A 18 23.45 13.16 12.13
C TYR A 18 22.38 12.32 12.80
N VAL A 19 21.14 12.83 12.80
CA VAL A 19 19.95 12.13 13.30
C VAL A 19 18.96 11.96 12.15
N PHE A 20 18.64 10.74 11.76
CA PHE A 20 17.73 10.51 10.63
C PHE A 20 16.93 9.22 10.74
N GLY A 21 15.76 9.21 10.08
CA GLY A 21 14.91 8.04 9.89
C GLY A 21 15.20 7.29 8.58
N HIS A 22 14.30 6.42 8.15
CA HIS A 22 14.47 5.54 6.99
C HIS A 22 14.47 6.27 5.62
N GLN A 23 14.88 5.54 4.53
CA GLN A 23 15.12 6.09 3.17
C GLN A 23 13.89 6.69 2.49
N ALA A 24 12.71 6.11 2.66
CA ALA A 24 11.46 6.66 2.14
C ALA A 24 10.71 7.33 3.30
N PRO A 25 11.17 8.52 3.77
CA PRO A 25 10.75 9.04 5.04
C PRO A 25 9.28 9.42 5.04
N ASP A 26 8.56 8.92 6.01
CA ASP A 26 7.20 9.32 6.36
C ASP A 26 7.21 10.41 7.45
N THR A 27 6.05 10.68 8.02
CA THR A 27 5.90 11.73 9.02
C THR A 27 6.59 11.36 10.34
N ASP A 28 6.60 10.07 10.75
CA ASP A 28 7.31 9.66 11.97
C ASP A 28 8.83 9.77 11.79
N ALA A 29 9.38 9.23 10.71
CA ALA A 29 10.81 9.30 10.42
C ALA A 29 11.36 10.74 10.44
N ILE A 30 10.62 11.69 9.87
CA ILE A 30 11.02 13.11 9.82
C ILE A 30 10.83 13.79 11.17
N CYS A 31 9.67 13.66 11.79
CA CYS A 31 9.40 14.29 13.09
C CYS A 31 10.34 13.72 14.17
N SER A 32 10.53 12.40 14.19
CA SER A 32 11.44 11.75 15.14
C SER A 32 12.89 12.22 14.99
N SER A 33 13.36 12.50 13.76
CA SER A 33 14.71 13.06 13.57
C SER A 33 14.87 14.44 14.20
N ILE A 34 13.89 15.32 14.04
CA ILE A 34 13.87 16.66 14.63
C ILE A 34 13.78 16.59 16.15
N ILE A 35 12.87 15.74 16.65
CA ILE A 35 12.63 15.56 18.08
C ILE A 35 13.84 14.97 18.79
N ALA A 36 14.49 13.95 18.22
CA ALA A 36 15.67 13.34 18.79
C ALA A 36 16.89 14.28 18.76
N ALA A 37 17.06 15.05 17.70
CA ALA A 37 18.11 16.07 17.64
C ALA A 37 17.92 17.16 18.70
N ASN A 38 16.68 17.58 18.96
CA ASN A 38 16.39 18.50 20.06
C ASN A 38 16.62 17.85 21.44
N LEU A 39 16.20 16.58 21.61
CA LEU A 39 16.42 15.85 22.86
C LEU A 39 17.92 15.82 23.23
N GLU A 40 18.81 15.51 22.28
CA GLU A 40 20.25 15.49 22.53
C GLU A 40 20.78 16.87 23.00
N LYS A 41 20.29 17.96 22.40
CA LYS A 41 20.67 19.32 22.81
C LYS A 41 20.19 19.64 24.23
N GLU A 42 18.95 19.33 24.54
CA GLU A 42 18.36 19.57 25.86
C GLU A 42 19.02 18.70 26.96
N MET A 43 19.56 17.53 26.61
CA MET A 43 20.36 16.70 27.49
C MET A 43 21.78 17.23 27.70
N GLY A 44 22.14 18.37 27.11
CA GLY A 44 23.45 18.98 27.27
C GLY A 44 24.53 18.43 26.34
N ASN A 45 24.14 17.79 25.24
CA ASN A 45 25.11 17.37 24.21
C ASN A 45 25.71 18.61 23.56
N ILE A 46 27.04 18.80 23.75
CA ILE A 46 27.79 19.95 23.24
C ILE A 46 28.15 19.82 21.76
N ASN A 47 27.92 18.66 21.15
CA ASN A 47 28.21 18.40 19.76
C ASN A 47 27.18 19.06 18.82
N GLN A 48 27.55 19.21 17.54
CA GLN A 48 26.65 19.71 16.51
C GLN A 48 25.68 18.60 16.10
N VAL A 49 24.51 18.54 16.72
CA VAL A 49 23.46 17.54 16.42
C VAL A 49 22.52 18.10 15.35
N ILE A 50 22.48 17.45 14.20
CA ILE A 50 21.76 17.90 13.00
C ILE A 50 20.67 16.89 12.66
N ALA A 51 19.39 17.33 12.63
CA ALA A 51 18.30 16.56 12.09
C ALA A 51 18.45 16.46 10.57
N CYS A 52 18.41 15.22 10.05
CA CYS A 52 18.59 14.91 8.64
C CYS A 52 17.44 14.06 8.09
N ARG A 53 17.39 13.97 6.75
CA ARG A 53 16.47 13.09 6.02
C ARG A 53 17.18 12.44 4.83
N LEU A 54 16.72 11.25 4.45
CA LEU A 54 17.29 10.47 3.33
C LEU A 54 16.47 10.55 2.04
N GLY A 55 15.34 11.25 2.04
CA GLY A 55 14.44 11.34 0.89
C GLY A 55 13.59 12.60 0.86
N SER A 56 12.68 12.65 -0.12
CA SER A 56 11.72 13.74 -0.26
C SER A 56 10.62 13.65 0.80
N LEU A 57 10.11 14.81 1.20
CA LEU A 57 8.96 14.88 2.12
C LEU A 57 7.67 14.59 1.37
N ASN A 58 6.79 13.78 1.95
CA ASN A 58 5.43 13.62 1.49
C ASN A 58 4.55 14.84 1.88
N LYS A 59 3.32 14.91 1.37
CA LYS A 59 2.40 16.04 1.62
C LYS A 59 2.03 16.17 3.08
N GLU A 60 1.81 15.06 3.78
CA GLU A 60 1.47 15.01 5.19
C GLU A 60 2.57 15.61 6.06
N THR A 61 3.80 15.16 5.85
CA THR A 61 4.98 15.68 6.55
C THR A 61 5.19 17.17 6.29
N LYS A 62 5.05 17.64 5.05
CA LYS A 62 5.14 19.06 4.72
C LYS A 62 4.10 19.87 5.49
N PHE A 63 2.85 19.42 5.50
CA PHE A 63 1.78 20.06 6.26
C PHE A 63 2.09 20.13 7.75
N ALA A 64 2.56 19.04 8.37
CA ALA A 64 2.94 19.01 9.79
C ALA A 64 4.05 20.01 10.12
N LEU A 65 5.11 20.05 9.31
CA LEU A 65 6.22 20.99 9.49
C LEU A 65 5.78 22.43 9.36
N GLU A 66 5.01 22.77 8.34
CA GLU A 66 4.47 24.12 8.10
C GLU A 66 3.54 24.56 9.22
N TYR A 67 2.63 23.67 9.66
CA TYR A 67 1.64 23.98 10.70
C TYR A 67 2.29 24.33 12.04
N PHE A 68 3.39 23.65 12.40
CA PHE A 68 4.11 23.89 13.64
C PHE A 68 5.37 24.74 13.49
N GLY A 69 5.62 25.32 12.30
CA GLY A 69 6.67 26.29 12.06
C GLY A 69 8.07 25.73 12.01
N PHE A 70 8.26 24.51 11.48
CA PHE A 70 9.55 23.90 11.28
C PHE A 70 9.99 23.93 9.82
N GLN A 71 11.30 24.05 9.62
CA GLN A 71 11.90 23.84 8.31
C GLN A 71 12.19 22.35 8.07
N PRO A 72 12.18 21.90 6.80
CA PRO A 72 12.59 20.55 6.47
C PRO A 72 13.99 20.22 7.00
N PRO A 73 14.21 19.02 7.58
CA PRO A 73 15.55 18.56 7.94
C PRO A 73 16.51 18.54 6.75
N THR A 74 17.80 18.64 7.02
CA THR A 74 18.85 18.59 6.00
C THR A 74 18.79 17.31 5.19
N LEU A 75 18.70 17.42 3.85
CA LEU A 75 18.80 16.25 2.97
C LEU A 75 20.26 15.79 2.91
N ILE A 76 20.51 14.56 3.26
CA ILE A 76 21.83 13.93 3.14
C ILE A 76 21.79 12.75 2.18
N THR A 77 22.91 12.45 1.56
CA THR A 77 23.11 11.30 0.68
C THR A 77 24.07 10.27 1.26
N LYS A 78 24.88 10.69 2.25
CA LYS A 78 25.88 9.87 2.93
C LYS A 78 25.80 10.08 4.43
N ALA A 79 25.69 8.99 5.17
CA ALA A 79 25.75 9.00 6.62
C ALA A 79 27.18 9.10 7.16
N SER A 80 28.17 8.62 6.39
CA SER A 80 29.59 8.60 6.77
C SER A 80 30.26 9.99 6.73
N GLU A 81 29.53 11.03 6.33
CA GLU A 81 30.02 12.42 6.43
C GLU A 81 29.96 12.98 7.87
N ALA A 82 29.19 12.35 8.76
CA ALA A 82 29.14 12.68 10.18
C ALA A 82 30.15 11.86 10.97
N ASP A 83 30.60 12.40 12.10
CA ASP A 83 31.45 11.69 13.06
C ASP A 83 30.68 10.57 13.76
N GLU A 84 29.40 10.79 14.05
CA GLU A 84 28.50 9.85 14.70
C GLU A 84 27.07 9.95 14.13
N VAL A 85 26.30 8.87 14.27
CA VAL A 85 24.93 8.78 13.74
C VAL A 85 23.98 8.25 14.81
N ILE A 86 22.81 8.87 14.88
CA ILE A 86 21.63 8.41 15.64
C ILE A 86 20.56 7.99 14.66
N LEU A 87 20.10 6.75 14.73
CA LEU A 87 18.99 6.26 13.93
C LEU A 87 17.69 6.38 14.71
N VAL A 88 16.65 6.85 14.04
CA VAL A 88 15.28 6.88 14.57
C VAL A 88 14.34 6.18 13.62
N ASP A 89 13.30 5.57 14.15
CA ASP A 89 12.21 4.96 13.38
C ASP A 89 12.67 3.89 12.37
N HIS A 90 13.83 3.35 12.55
CA HIS A 90 14.32 2.15 11.86
C HIS A 90 15.61 1.65 12.51
N ASN A 91 15.89 0.37 12.30
CA ASN A 91 17.15 -0.27 12.66
C ASN A 91 17.71 -1.16 11.55
N ASN A 92 16.96 -1.38 10.47
CA ASN A 92 17.38 -2.21 9.34
C ASN A 92 18.32 -1.45 8.40
N PRO A 93 19.58 -1.91 8.20
CA PRO A 93 20.52 -1.26 7.27
C PRO A 93 20.00 -1.15 5.83
N GLY A 94 19.10 -2.07 5.41
CA GLY A 94 18.47 -2.04 4.09
C GLY A 94 17.47 -0.88 3.90
N GLN A 95 17.03 -0.26 4.99
CA GLN A 95 16.14 0.91 4.99
C GLN A 95 16.88 2.22 5.31
N SER A 96 18.17 2.16 5.61
CA SER A 96 19.02 3.27 5.99
C SER A 96 19.79 3.89 4.82
N ALA A 97 20.70 4.82 5.09
CA ALA A 97 21.62 5.36 4.10
C ALA A 97 22.47 4.23 3.47
N LYS A 98 22.79 4.34 2.18
CA LYS A 98 23.50 3.26 1.46
C LYS A 98 24.87 2.94 2.06
N ASP A 99 25.49 3.92 2.66
CA ASP A 99 26.81 3.84 3.30
C ASP A 99 26.76 3.66 4.83
N ILE A 100 25.61 3.32 5.39
CA ILE A 100 25.39 3.20 6.86
C ILE A 100 26.42 2.28 7.55
N LYS A 101 26.89 1.25 6.83
CA LYS A 101 27.93 0.33 7.34
C LYS A 101 29.30 0.99 7.55
N GLN A 102 29.51 2.18 6.97
CA GLN A 102 30.73 2.98 7.10
C GLN A 102 30.57 4.07 8.16
N ALA A 103 29.34 4.34 8.61
CA ALA A 103 29.03 5.34 9.61
C ALA A 103 29.12 4.74 11.03
N LYS A 104 29.52 5.56 12.00
CA LYS A 104 29.55 5.19 13.42
C LYS A 104 28.17 5.42 14.05
N VAL A 105 27.31 4.40 14.06
CA VAL A 105 26.05 4.47 14.76
C VAL A 105 26.29 4.37 16.26
N VAL A 106 25.79 5.34 17.03
CA VAL A 106 25.96 5.42 18.49
C VAL A 106 24.65 5.22 19.25
N LYS A 107 23.51 5.45 18.60
CA LYS A 107 22.18 5.35 19.21
C LYS A 107 21.13 4.92 18.20
N ILE A 108 20.17 4.09 18.63
CA ILE A 108 18.96 3.72 17.90
C ILE A 108 17.76 3.92 18.81
N ILE A 109 16.73 4.65 18.33
CA ILE A 109 15.45 4.83 19.00
C ILE A 109 14.37 4.43 17.99
N ASP A 110 13.59 3.38 18.30
CA ASP A 110 12.73 2.74 17.31
C ASP A 110 11.49 2.09 17.95
N HIS A 111 10.52 1.71 17.15
CA HIS A 111 9.35 0.94 17.54
C HIS A 111 9.15 -0.33 16.69
N HIS A 112 10.05 -0.57 15.75
CA HIS A 112 10.06 -1.75 14.88
C HIS A 112 10.81 -2.93 15.51
N GLY A 113 10.58 -4.13 14.96
CA GLY A 113 11.37 -5.30 15.27
C GLY A 113 12.82 -5.13 14.81
N ILE A 114 13.77 -5.63 15.60
CA ILE A 114 15.21 -5.55 15.26
C ILE A 114 15.49 -6.46 14.06
N ALA A 115 16.09 -5.90 13.00
CA ALA A 115 16.33 -6.59 11.74
C ALA A 115 17.70 -6.24 11.12
N GLY A 116 18.64 -7.20 11.15
CA GLY A 116 19.90 -7.14 10.41
C GLY A 116 20.92 -6.10 10.88
N PHE A 117 20.69 -5.40 11.98
CA PHE A 117 21.65 -4.47 12.57
C PHE A 117 22.74 -5.22 13.35
N SER A 118 23.98 -4.77 13.22
CA SER A 118 25.11 -5.22 14.03
C SER A 118 26.04 -4.04 14.29
N SER A 119 26.63 -4.01 15.48
CA SER A 119 27.63 -3.00 15.87
C SER A 119 28.87 -3.70 16.43
N PRO A 120 30.10 -3.23 16.07
CA PRO A 120 31.31 -3.76 16.66
C PRO A 120 31.53 -3.28 18.10
N GLU A 121 30.87 -2.19 18.48
CA GLU A 121 30.96 -1.59 19.81
C GLU A 121 29.57 -1.55 20.49
N PRO A 122 29.51 -1.53 21.83
CA PRO A 122 28.25 -1.29 22.53
C PRO A 122 27.66 0.07 22.18
N ILE A 123 26.36 0.08 21.85
CA ILE A 123 25.61 1.30 21.55
C ILE A 123 24.33 1.36 22.38
N PHE A 124 23.74 2.54 22.48
CA PHE A 124 22.41 2.66 23.09
C PHE A 124 21.33 2.23 22.09
N ILE A 125 20.50 1.26 22.47
CA ILE A 125 19.33 0.84 21.69
C ILE A 125 18.10 0.90 22.58
N LEU A 126 17.10 1.67 22.19
CA LEU A 126 15.78 1.69 22.80
C LEU A 126 14.74 1.39 21.73
N THR A 127 14.11 0.23 21.83
CA THR A 127 12.98 -0.14 20.99
C THR A 127 11.83 -0.59 21.87
N GLU A 128 10.62 -0.10 21.58
CA GLU A 128 9.41 -0.43 22.33
C GLU A 128 8.25 -0.76 21.38
N PRO A 129 7.42 -1.78 21.69
CA PRO A 129 6.29 -2.18 20.85
C PRO A 129 5.11 -1.21 21.03
N VAL A 130 5.23 -0.04 20.43
CA VAL A 130 4.22 1.04 20.38
C VAL A 130 3.90 1.39 18.93
N GLY A 131 2.91 2.22 18.72
CA GLY A 131 2.44 2.55 17.38
C GLY A 131 3.33 3.54 16.61
N CYS A 132 4.30 4.24 17.26
CA CYS A 132 5.08 5.31 16.65
C CYS A 132 6.37 5.58 17.45
N CYS A 133 7.47 5.89 16.76
CA CYS A 133 8.75 6.23 17.38
C CYS A 133 8.65 7.50 18.25
N CYS A 134 7.85 8.49 17.87
CA CYS A 134 7.63 9.67 18.71
C CYS A 134 6.96 9.36 20.06
N THR A 135 6.25 8.23 20.21
CA THR A 135 5.78 7.76 21.54
C THR A 135 6.93 7.33 22.43
N VAL A 136 7.97 6.71 21.85
CA VAL A 136 9.22 6.35 22.56
C VAL A 136 9.98 7.61 22.95
N LEU A 137 10.13 8.55 22.00
CA LEU A 137 10.81 9.83 22.25
C LEU A 137 10.11 10.66 23.35
N TYR A 138 8.77 10.70 23.34
CA TYR A 138 8.00 11.35 24.41
C TYR A 138 8.37 10.81 25.80
N LYS A 139 8.55 9.47 25.93
CA LYS A 139 9.01 8.85 27.16
C LYS A 139 10.39 9.36 27.54
N LEU A 140 11.35 9.42 26.60
CA LEU A 140 12.70 9.91 26.89
C LEU A 140 12.71 11.35 27.38
N TYR A 141 11.87 12.24 26.82
CA TYR A 141 11.69 13.61 27.34
C TYR A 141 11.22 13.60 28.80
N LYS A 142 10.25 12.73 29.10
CA LYS A 142 9.72 12.62 30.45
C LYS A 142 10.71 12.01 31.46
N ASP A 143 11.46 11.00 31.04
CA ASP A 143 12.43 10.32 31.90
C ASP A 143 13.62 11.23 32.24
N ASN A 144 13.89 12.26 31.41
CA ASN A 144 14.96 13.25 31.63
C ASN A 144 14.43 14.61 32.12
N ASP A 145 13.17 14.70 32.53
CA ASP A 145 12.52 15.93 33.00
C ASP A 145 12.60 17.14 32.03
N ILE A 146 12.70 16.85 30.72
CA ILE A 146 12.78 17.87 29.69
C ILE A 146 11.37 18.36 29.34
N GLN A 147 11.19 19.68 29.33
CA GLN A 147 9.93 20.31 28.97
C GLN A 147 9.71 20.29 27.48
N ILE A 148 8.55 19.77 27.05
CA ILE A 148 8.16 19.74 25.64
C ILE A 148 7.44 21.07 25.32
N THR A 149 7.98 21.85 24.36
CA THR A 149 7.34 23.07 23.91
C THR A 149 6.16 22.78 22.98
N LYS A 150 5.31 23.80 22.78
CA LYS A 150 4.10 23.69 21.93
C LYS A 150 4.38 23.11 20.55
N ASN A 151 5.43 23.60 19.88
CA ASN A 151 5.74 23.21 18.50
C ASN A 151 6.28 21.79 18.42
N TYR A 152 7.19 21.40 19.34
CA TYR A 152 7.68 20.01 19.41
C TYR A 152 6.59 19.02 19.78
N ALA A 153 5.66 19.41 20.68
CA ALA A 153 4.50 18.59 20.99
C ALA A 153 3.62 18.35 19.75
N GLY A 154 3.49 19.37 18.90
CA GLY A 154 2.75 19.28 17.65
C GLY A 154 3.39 18.30 16.66
N LEU A 155 4.73 18.32 16.51
CA LEU A 155 5.41 17.35 15.65
C LEU A 155 5.32 15.91 16.16
N MET A 156 5.53 15.70 17.48
CA MET A 156 5.32 14.37 18.09
C MET A 156 3.91 13.86 17.87
N LEU A 157 2.92 14.74 18.01
CA LEU A 157 1.52 14.43 17.79
C LEU A 157 1.24 14.06 16.34
N SER A 158 1.82 14.80 15.37
CA SER A 158 1.67 14.53 13.94
C SER A 158 2.19 13.14 13.58
N ALA A 159 3.36 12.76 14.08
CA ALA A 159 3.94 11.44 13.91
C ALA A 159 3.01 10.33 14.45
N ILE A 160 2.52 10.49 15.68
CA ILE A 160 1.61 9.50 16.29
C ILE A 160 0.31 9.37 15.50
N ILE A 161 -0.27 10.49 15.03
CA ILE A 161 -1.49 10.48 14.22
C ILE A 161 -1.25 9.74 12.90
N SER A 162 -0.13 10.00 12.23
CA SER A 162 0.25 9.37 10.97
C SER A 162 0.31 7.85 11.11
N ASP A 163 1.16 7.33 11.95
CA ASP A 163 1.42 5.90 12.12
C ASP A 163 0.25 5.11 12.68
N THR A 164 -0.55 5.76 13.52
CA THR A 164 -1.71 5.14 14.15
C THR A 164 -3.02 5.40 13.41
N VAL A 165 -2.98 6.11 12.29
CA VAL A 165 -4.17 6.54 11.53
C VAL A 165 -5.21 7.13 12.50
N LEU A 166 -4.82 8.21 13.16
CA LEU A 166 -5.64 8.87 14.19
C LEU A 166 -6.12 7.89 15.28
N LEU A 167 -5.18 7.08 15.80
CA LEU A 167 -5.38 6.10 16.87
C LEU A 167 -6.32 4.93 16.52
N ARG A 168 -6.48 4.61 15.22
CA ARG A 168 -7.36 3.53 14.72
C ARG A 168 -6.62 2.32 14.18
N SER A 169 -5.32 2.43 13.90
CA SER A 169 -4.50 1.32 13.45
C SER A 169 -4.48 0.19 14.47
N GLN A 170 -4.34 -1.05 14.01
CA GLN A 170 -4.14 -2.23 14.88
C GLN A 170 -2.84 -2.17 15.68
N THR A 171 -1.87 -1.38 15.24
CA THR A 171 -0.60 -1.14 15.93
C THR A 171 -0.72 -0.15 17.09
N THR A 172 -1.84 0.58 17.18
CA THR A 172 -2.09 1.58 18.22
C THR A 172 -2.13 0.94 19.61
N THR A 173 -1.32 1.46 20.52
CA THR A 173 -1.31 1.03 21.92
C THR A 173 -1.99 2.06 22.84
N GLN A 174 -2.33 1.64 24.06
CA GLN A 174 -2.83 2.56 25.09
C GLN A 174 -1.83 3.67 25.46
N ARG A 175 -0.54 3.42 25.21
CA ARG A 175 0.51 4.42 25.41
C ARG A 175 0.41 5.50 24.35
N ASP A 176 0.23 5.14 23.08
CA ASP A 176 0.04 6.11 21.98
C ASP A 176 -1.17 6.99 22.24
N VAL A 177 -2.31 6.40 22.64
CA VAL A 177 -3.54 7.14 22.97
C VAL A 177 -3.29 8.14 24.11
N LYS A 178 -2.66 7.72 25.20
CA LYS A 178 -2.37 8.61 26.33
C LYS A 178 -1.39 9.72 25.96
N THR A 179 -0.36 9.39 25.16
CA THR A 179 0.66 10.34 24.72
C THR A 179 0.06 11.36 23.77
N ALA A 180 -0.69 10.95 22.74
CA ALA A 180 -1.34 11.83 21.79
C ALA A 180 -2.28 12.83 22.48
N ASN A 181 -3.10 12.38 23.43
CA ASN A 181 -3.98 13.26 24.20
C ASN A 181 -3.24 14.31 25.05
N LYS A 182 -2.07 13.96 25.62
CA LYS A 182 -1.23 14.92 26.36
C LYS A 182 -0.57 15.91 25.41
N LEU A 183 -0.02 15.41 24.29
CA LEU A 183 0.63 16.25 23.28
C LEU A 183 -0.33 17.22 22.63
N ALA A 184 -1.57 16.81 22.32
CA ALA A 184 -2.60 17.69 21.79
C ALA A 184 -2.89 18.89 22.73
N LYS A 185 -2.95 18.62 24.04
CA LYS A 185 -3.10 19.69 25.06
C LYS A 185 -1.91 20.64 25.08
N ILE A 186 -0.68 20.13 25.03
CA ILE A 186 0.55 20.95 25.02
C ILE A 186 0.63 21.75 23.71
N ALA A 187 0.34 21.11 22.57
CA ALA A 187 0.32 21.73 21.26
C ALA A 187 -0.81 22.76 21.10
N GLY A 188 -1.84 22.71 21.97
CA GLY A 188 -2.99 23.62 21.91
C GLY A 188 -3.87 23.37 20.70
N VAL A 189 -4.04 22.10 20.27
CA VAL A 189 -4.88 21.69 19.14
C VAL A 189 -5.95 20.68 19.59
N ASN A 190 -7.08 20.66 18.87
CA ASN A 190 -8.02 19.55 18.97
C ASN A 190 -7.46 18.35 18.21
N LEU A 191 -7.30 17.22 18.90
CA LEU A 191 -6.68 16.00 18.34
C LEU A 191 -7.42 15.51 17.09
N GLU A 192 -8.75 15.45 17.15
CA GLU A 192 -9.57 14.92 16.07
C GLU A 192 -9.58 15.85 14.85
N GLU A 193 -9.73 17.16 15.07
CA GLU A 193 -9.76 18.14 13.98
C GLU A 193 -8.41 18.28 13.28
N TYR A 194 -7.33 18.38 14.06
CA TYR A 194 -5.99 18.44 13.52
C TYR A 194 -5.63 17.14 12.80
N GLY A 195 -5.94 15.98 13.38
CA GLY A 195 -5.66 14.69 12.78
C GLY A 195 -6.38 14.49 11.44
N LYS A 196 -7.63 14.93 11.34
CA LYS A 196 -8.35 14.94 10.06
C LYS A 196 -7.67 15.80 9.01
N GLN A 197 -7.26 17.01 9.37
CA GLN A 197 -6.54 17.90 8.45
C GLN A 197 -5.23 17.27 7.97
N LEU A 198 -4.45 16.70 8.88
CA LEU A 198 -3.18 16.05 8.58
C LEU A 198 -3.35 14.89 7.60
N LEU A 199 -4.25 13.94 7.89
CA LEU A 199 -4.49 12.76 7.06
C LEU A 199 -5.12 13.12 5.71
N THR A 200 -6.05 14.12 5.68
CA THR A 200 -6.59 14.61 4.41
C THR A 200 -5.50 15.20 3.53
N LYS A 201 -4.59 16.00 4.11
CA LYS A 201 -3.45 16.54 3.36
C LYS A 201 -2.49 15.46 2.85
N GLY A 202 -2.30 14.40 3.64
CA GLY A 202 -1.48 13.25 3.26
C GLY A 202 -2.02 12.48 2.06
N THR A 203 -3.34 12.43 1.94
CA THR A 203 -4.05 11.66 0.89
C THR A 203 -4.63 12.51 -0.22
N GLU A 204 -4.38 13.83 -0.24
CA GLU A 204 -4.85 14.76 -1.27
C GLU A 204 -4.30 14.41 -2.65
N ILE A 205 -5.19 14.32 -3.64
CA ILE A 205 -4.88 13.90 -5.03
C ILE A 205 -5.14 14.99 -6.07
N SER A 206 -5.47 16.20 -5.66
CA SER A 206 -5.86 17.33 -6.53
C SER A 206 -4.82 17.70 -7.59
N ASP A 207 -3.54 17.47 -7.31
CA ASP A 207 -2.40 17.75 -8.20
C ASP A 207 -1.95 16.53 -9.03
N ILE A 208 -2.64 15.39 -8.91
CA ILE A 208 -2.31 14.14 -9.62
C ILE A 208 -3.27 13.97 -10.81
N ALA A 209 -2.76 13.78 -12.02
CA ALA A 209 -3.59 13.49 -13.19
C ALA A 209 -4.29 12.13 -13.06
N ASP A 210 -5.48 11.96 -13.65
CA ASP A 210 -6.24 10.70 -13.55
C ASP A 210 -5.43 9.48 -14.00
N TYR A 211 -4.60 9.64 -15.04
CA TYR A 211 -3.73 8.57 -15.53
C TYR A 211 -2.72 8.14 -14.46
N ASP A 212 -2.00 9.09 -13.89
CA ASP A 212 -0.99 8.82 -12.86
C ASP A 212 -1.64 8.25 -11.60
N LEU A 213 -2.83 8.74 -11.24
CA LEU A 213 -3.60 8.25 -10.10
C LEU A 213 -4.00 6.79 -10.27
N VAL A 214 -4.49 6.40 -11.47
CA VAL A 214 -4.90 5.02 -11.78
C VAL A 214 -3.71 4.07 -11.73
N PHE A 215 -2.51 4.52 -12.14
CA PHE A 215 -1.33 3.65 -12.24
C PHE A 215 -0.31 3.82 -11.11
N GLN A 216 -0.54 4.70 -10.14
CA GLN A 216 0.36 4.95 -9.01
C GLN A 216 0.66 3.69 -8.19
N ASP A 217 -0.35 2.89 -7.88
CA ASP A 217 -0.21 1.55 -7.27
C ASP A 217 -1.16 0.57 -7.98
N SER A 218 -0.79 0.15 -9.17
CA SER A 218 -1.56 -0.72 -10.03
C SER A 218 -0.82 -2.04 -10.27
N LYS A 219 -1.56 -3.16 -10.20
CA LYS A 219 -1.00 -4.50 -10.41
C LYS A 219 -1.91 -5.36 -11.27
N GLU A 220 -1.28 -6.06 -12.20
CA GLU A 220 -1.90 -7.08 -13.03
C GLU A 220 -1.81 -8.45 -12.35
N PHE A 221 -2.89 -9.22 -12.44
CA PHE A 221 -2.96 -10.56 -11.86
C PHE A 221 -3.53 -11.54 -12.90
N PRO A 222 -2.85 -12.67 -13.17
CA PRO A 222 -3.39 -13.72 -14.01
C PRO A 222 -4.47 -14.52 -13.27
N VAL A 223 -5.58 -14.83 -13.96
CA VAL A 223 -6.68 -15.65 -13.43
C VAL A 223 -7.15 -16.62 -14.50
N GLY A 224 -6.64 -17.85 -14.51
CA GLY A 224 -6.87 -18.81 -15.59
C GLY A 224 -6.25 -18.32 -16.89
N ASP A 225 -7.07 -18.23 -17.94
CA ASP A 225 -6.67 -17.77 -19.27
C ASP A 225 -6.86 -16.23 -19.46
N GLU A 226 -7.33 -15.54 -18.43
CA GLU A 226 -7.66 -14.11 -18.42
C GLU A 226 -6.79 -13.36 -17.41
N LYS A 227 -6.81 -12.01 -17.47
CA LYS A 227 -6.12 -11.16 -16.53
C LYS A 227 -7.07 -10.14 -15.91
N ILE A 228 -6.79 -9.77 -14.67
CA ILE A 228 -7.46 -8.67 -13.97
C ILE A 228 -6.43 -7.62 -13.58
N GLN A 229 -6.82 -6.36 -13.66
CA GLN A 229 -6.03 -5.22 -13.19
C GLN A 229 -6.67 -4.68 -11.91
N ILE A 230 -5.87 -4.47 -10.88
CA ILE A 230 -6.33 -3.86 -9.62
C ILE A 230 -5.37 -2.75 -9.23
N SER A 231 -5.89 -1.53 -9.25
CA SER A 231 -5.24 -0.34 -8.69
C SER A 231 -5.79 -0.06 -7.31
N GLN A 232 -4.99 0.51 -6.41
CA GLN A 232 -5.44 0.89 -5.07
C GLN A 232 -4.83 2.23 -4.67
N ILE A 233 -5.64 3.12 -4.14
CA ILE A 233 -5.20 4.34 -3.47
C ILE A 233 -5.73 4.37 -2.04
N ASN A 234 -4.97 5.00 -1.16
CA ASN A 234 -5.41 5.33 0.18
C ASN A 234 -6.06 6.72 0.17
N SER A 235 -7.21 6.86 0.79
CA SER A 235 -7.89 8.15 0.93
C SER A 235 -8.46 8.32 2.32
N TYR A 236 -8.29 9.50 2.88
CA TYR A 236 -9.01 9.90 4.09
C TYR A 236 -10.36 10.54 3.73
N ASP A 237 -10.39 11.34 2.66
CA ASP A 237 -11.60 11.90 2.06
C ASP A 237 -11.92 11.18 0.75
N THR A 238 -12.75 10.15 0.83
CA THR A 238 -13.15 9.35 -0.33
C THR A 238 -14.00 10.12 -1.34
N LYS A 239 -14.53 11.31 -0.96
CA LYS A 239 -15.33 12.14 -1.85
C LYS A 239 -14.50 12.65 -3.03
N GLU A 240 -13.26 13.11 -2.79
CA GLU A 240 -12.39 13.66 -3.83
C GLU A 240 -12.16 12.66 -4.99
N PRO A 241 -11.69 11.41 -4.76
CA PRO A 241 -11.53 10.44 -5.86
C PRO A 241 -12.87 9.98 -6.47
N LEU A 242 -13.96 9.94 -5.70
CA LEU A 242 -15.28 9.58 -6.23
C LEU A 242 -15.87 10.68 -7.12
N ASP A 243 -15.62 11.95 -6.85
CA ASP A 243 -16.00 13.07 -7.73
C ASP A 243 -15.27 13.01 -9.08
N ARG A 244 -14.10 12.34 -9.13
CA ARG A 244 -13.29 12.13 -10.36
C ARG A 244 -13.57 10.79 -11.06
N LYS A 245 -14.57 10.03 -10.63
CA LYS A 245 -14.85 8.66 -11.12
C LYS A 245 -14.96 8.55 -12.64
N ASP A 246 -15.52 9.56 -13.32
CA ASP A 246 -15.70 9.48 -14.77
C ASP A 246 -14.39 9.64 -15.54
N GLY A 247 -13.48 10.50 -15.07
CA GLY A 247 -12.12 10.62 -15.59
C GLY A 247 -11.32 9.34 -15.36
N ILE A 248 -11.41 8.79 -14.14
CA ILE A 248 -10.77 7.52 -13.77
C ILE A 248 -11.29 6.38 -14.67
N LYS A 249 -12.61 6.22 -14.82
CA LYS A 249 -13.20 5.19 -15.72
C LYS A 249 -12.73 5.32 -17.14
N LYS A 250 -12.62 6.55 -17.66
CA LYS A 250 -12.12 6.78 -19.02
C LYS A 250 -10.69 6.26 -19.17
N VAL A 251 -9.78 6.56 -18.25
CA VAL A 251 -8.40 6.05 -18.24
C VAL A 251 -8.37 4.53 -18.19
N MET A 252 -9.16 3.94 -17.29
CA MET A 252 -9.25 2.48 -17.15
C MET A 252 -9.75 1.83 -18.46
N GLN A 253 -10.76 2.40 -19.11
CA GLN A 253 -11.31 1.89 -20.38
C GLN A 253 -10.30 2.00 -21.51
N GLU A 254 -9.64 3.14 -21.67
CA GLU A 254 -8.59 3.34 -22.68
C GLU A 254 -7.42 2.34 -22.49
N TYR A 255 -7.12 1.96 -21.27
CA TYR A 255 -6.12 0.94 -20.99
C TYR A 255 -6.59 -0.46 -21.39
N MET A 256 -7.81 -0.85 -21.00
CA MET A 256 -8.41 -2.15 -21.39
C MET A 256 -8.58 -2.27 -22.91
N ASP A 257 -8.84 -1.17 -23.61
CA ASP A 257 -8.97 -1.18 -25.07
C ASP A 257 -7.66 -1.57 -25.77
N LYS A 258 -6.54 -1.23 -25.16
CA LYS A 258 -5.19 -1.58 -25.65
C LYS A 258 -4.70 -2.95 -25.14
N HIS A 259 -5.27 -3.46 -24.04
CA HIS A 259 -4.89 -4.71 -23.37
C HIS A 259 -6.11 -5.64 -23.29
N LYS A 260 -6.43 -6.32 -24.41
CA LYS A 260 -7.66 -7.14 -24.55
C LYS A 260 -7.69 -8.41 -23.69
N ASP A 261 -6.57 -8.81 -23.14
CA ASP A 261 -6.42 -9.90 -22.17
C ASP A 261 -6.85 -9.49 -20.74
N ILE A 262 -6.97 -8.20 -20.48
CA ILE A 262 -7.52 -7.69 -19.21
C ILE A 262 -9.05 -7.62 -19.32
N VAL A 263 -9.72 -8.48 -18.59
CA VAL A 263 -11.18 -8.63 -18.64
C VAL A 263 -11.92 -7.94 -17.49
N LEU A 264 -11.17 -7.47 -16.50
CA LEU A 264 -11.70 -6.76 -15.35
C LEU A 264 -10.68 -5.77 -14.85
N PHE A 265 -11.08 -4.52 -14.66
CA PHE A 265 -10.28 -3.51 -14.01
C PHE A 265 -11.03 -2.97 -12.79
N VAL A 266 -10.36 -3.01 -11.65
CA VAL A 266 -10.85 -2.50 -10.37
C VAL A 266 -9.94 -1.38 -9.90
N PHE A 267 -10.47 -0.18 -9.71
CA PHE A 267 -9.79 0.91 -9.04
C PHE A 267 -10.37 1.06 -7.64
N ASP A 268 -9.57 0.68 -6.65
CA ASP A 268 -9.95 0.60 -5.24
C ASP A 268 -9.54 1.88 -4.50
N ILE A 269 -10.49 2.52 -3.87
CA ILE A 269 -10.33 3.69 -3.02
C ILE A 269 -10.51 3.23 -1.58
N LEU A 270 -9.39 2.95 -0.90
CA LEU A 270 -9.40 2.54 0.49
C LEU A 270 -9.65 3.76 1.41
N ASP A 271 -10.79 3.77 2.08
CA ASP A 271 -11.06 4.64 3.21
C ASP A 271 -10.19 4.19 4.39
N ILE A 272 -9.07 4.86 4.60
CA ILE A 272 -8.12 4.51 5.66
C ILE A 272 -8.67 4.77 7.06
N TYR A 273 -9.71 5.60 7.19
CA TYR A 273 -10.33 5.92 8.46
C TYR A 273 -11.33 4.85 8.92
N ASN A 274 -12.17 4.36 8.01
CA ASN A 274 -13.17 3.34 8.31
C ASN A 274 -12.70 1.92 8.00
N MET A 275 -11.58 1.77 7.28
CA MET A 275 -11.07 0.49 6.75
C MET A 275 -12.12 -0.21 5.87
N ASP A 276 -12.79 0.58 5.06
CA ASP A 276 -13.75 0.17 4.03
C ASP A 276 -13.22 0.59 2.66
N SER A 277 -13.76 0.07 1.56
CA SER A 277 -13.37 0.46 0.21
C SER A 277 -14.55 0.92 -0.64
N TYR A 278 -14.28 1.86 -1.53
CA TYR A 278 -15.11 2.13 -2.69
C TYR A 278 -14.37 1.67 -3.93
N ALA A 279 -14.96 0.83 -4.74
CA ALA A 279 -14.33 0.33 -5.95
C ALA A 279 -15.04 0.84 -7.20
N ILE A 280 -14.28 1.39 -8.16
CA ILE A 280 -14.74 1.66 -9.51
C ILE A 280 -14.38 0.44 -10.33
N VAL A 281 -15.39 -0.20 -10.93
CA VAL A 281 -15.27 -1.50 -11.60
C VAL A 281 -15.74 -1.41 -13.03
N ILE A 282 -14.88 -1.79 -13.97
CA ILE A 282 -15.22 -1.89 -15.39
C ILE A 282 -14.78 -3.23 -15.98
N GLY A 283 -15.38 -3.60 -17.10
CA GLY A 283 -15.02 -4.79 -17.87
C GLY A 283 -16.12 -5.87 -17.89
N PRO A 284 -16.00 -6.85 -18.81
CA PRO A 284 -17.03 -7.88 -19.01
C PRO A 284 -17.14 -8.86 -17.81
N ARG A 285 -16.14 -8.90 -16.93
CA ARG A 285 -16.11 -9.82 -15.79
C ARG A 285 -16.52 -9.18 -14.44
N LYS A 286 -17.17 -8.01 -14.46
CA LYS A 286 -17.66 -7.33 -13.24
C LYS A 286 -18.53 -8.22 -12.34
N LYS A 287 -19.20 -9.24 -12.90
CA LYS A 287 -19.95 -10.23 -12.13
C LYS A 287 -19.12 -11.01 -11.11
N ALA A 288 -17.79 -11.09 -11.30
CA ALA A 288 -16.91 -11.71 -10.32
C ALA A 288 -16.83 -10.89 -9.03
N VAL A 289 -16.83 -9.56 -9.13
CA VAL A 289 -16.85 -8.65 -7.97
C VAL A 289 -18.22 -8.73 -7.26
N GLU A 290 -19.31 -8.68 -8.01
CA GLU A 290 -20.66 -8.79 -7.45
C GLU A 290 -20.84 -10.09 -6.65
N ASN A 291 -20.36 -11.20 -7.19
CA ASN A 291 -20.44 -12.50 -6.53
C ASN A 291 -19.51 -12.59 -5.30
N ALA A 292 -18.32 -11.99 -5.37
CA ALA A 292 -17.35 -12.02 -4.28
C ALA A 292 -17.86 -11.30 -3.03
N TYR A 293 -18.54 -10.17 -3.24
CA TYR A 293 -18.92 -9.28 -2.14
C TYR A 293 -20.43 -9.18 -1.91
N HIS A 294 -21.23 -9.96 -2.68
CA HIS A 294 -22.69 -9.94 -2.60
C HIS A 294 -23.30 -8.56 -2.80
N VAL A 295 -22.77 -7.83 -3.79
CA VAL A 295 -23.15 -6.46 -4.15
C VAL A 295 -23.64 -6.40 -5.59
N GLU A 296 -24.34 -5.33 -5.94
CA GLU A 296 -24.72 -5.00 -7.30
C GLU A 296 -23.95 -3.76 -7.76
N ILE A 297 -23.32 -3.85 -8.92
CA ILE A 297 -22.58 -2.73 -9.52
C ILE A 297 -23.55 -1.95 -10.40
N GLY A 298 -23.87 -0.72 -9.94
CA GLY A 298 -24.75 0.19 -10.66
C GLY A 298 -24.18 0.68 -12.00
N GLU A 299 -24.95 1.49 -12.71
CA GLU A 299 -24.57 2.06 -14.01
C GLU A 299 -23.32 2.96 -13.90
N ASP A 300 -23.13 3.61 -12.76
CA ASP A 300 -21.95 4.44 -12.50
C ASP A 300 -20.67 3.63 -12.27
N GLY A 301 -20.79 2.31 -12.16
CA GLY A 301 -19.65 1.40 -11.98
C GLY A 301 -19.04 1.43 -10.58
N VAL A 302 -19.63 2.13 -9.61
CA VAL A 302 -19.11 2.27 -8.25
C VAL A 302 -19.78 1.27 -7.31
N VAL A 303 -19.01 0.68 -6.41
CA VAL A 303 -19.52 -0.23 -5.38
C VAL A 303 -18.84 0.02 -4.04
N PHE A 304 -19.59 -0.08 -2.95
CA PHE A 304 -19.07 -0.02 -1.58
C PHE A 304 -18.76 -1.43 -1.06
N LEU A 305 -17.53 -1.62 -0.56
CA LEU A 305 -17.02 -2.89 -0.07
C LEU A 305 -16.67 -2.76 1.42
N LYS A 306 -17.58 -3.20 2.27
CA LYS A 306 -17.44 -3.06 3.73
C LYS A 306 -16.32 -3.97 4.26
N LYS A 307 -15.40 -3.39 5.06
CA LYS A 307 -14.25 -4.09 5.70
C LYS A 307 -13.32 -4.78 4.71
N VAL A 308 -13.23 -4.25 3.51
CA VAL A 308 -12.24 -4.63 2.51
C VAL A 308 -11.16 -3.55 2.49
N ALA A 309 -9.94 -3.92 2.86
CA ALA A 309 -8.84 -2.97 3.03
C ALA A 309 -7.52 -3.44 2.40
N SER A 310 -7.47 -4.65 1.86
CA SER A 310 -6.24 -5.22 1.36
C SER A 310 -6.40 -5.83 -0.04
N ARG A 311 -5.78 -5.20 -1.03
CA ARG A 311 -5.71 -5.74 -2.40
C ARG A 311 -5.18 -7.17 -2.43
N LYS A 312 -4.07 -7.45 -1.70
CA LYS A 312 -3.39 -8.74 -1.73
C LYS A 312 -4.12 -9.84 -0.95
N LYS A 313 -4.72 -9.49 0.20
CA LYS A 313 -5.29 -10.49 1.11
C LYS A 313 -6.80 -10.69 0.92
N GLN A 314 -7.50 -9.72 0.31
CA GLN A 314 -8.95 -9.73 0.15
C GLN A 314 -9.36 -9.53 -1.32
N LEU A 315 -9.13 -8.35 -1.93
CA LEU A 315 -9.66 -8.04 -3.27
C LEU A 315 -9.25 -9.09 -4.31
N TYR A 316 -7.96 -9.32 -4.48
CA TYR A 316 -7.49 -10.26 -5.50
C TYR A 316 -7.96 -11.70 -5.26
N PRO A 317 -7.76 -12.31 -4.08
CA PRO A 317 -8.15 -13.71 -3.85
C PRO A 317 -9.64 -13.95 -4.04
N ASP A 318 -10.49 -13.06 -3.50
CA ASP A 318 -11.93 -13.22 -3.55
C ASP A 318 -12.47 -13.07 -4.98
N ILE A 319 -12.03 -12.05 -5.71
CA ILE A 319 -12.40 -11.82 -7.11
C ILE A 319 -11.90 -12.97 -8.00
N ALA A 320 -10.64 -13.39 -7.85
CA ALA A 320 -10.05 -14.47 -8.63
C ALA A 320 -10.80 -15.79 -8.43
N HIS A 321 -11.18 -16.13 -7.19
CA HIS A 321 -11.97 -17.32 -6.88
C HIS A 321 -13.30 -17.31 -7.65
N HIS A 322 -14.02 -16.21 -7.63
CA HIS A 322 -15.32 -16.09 -8.30
C HIS A 322 -15.19 -16.05 -9.83
N LEU A 323 -14.14 -15.44 -10.37
CA LEU A 323 -13.86 -15.43 -11.80
C LEU A 323 -13.55 -16.84 -12.32
N ILE A 324 -12.73 -17.61 -11.63
CA ILE A 324 -12.47 -19.02 -11.96
C ILE A 324 -13.75 -19.84 -11.98
N ASN A 325 -14.67 -19.60 -11.05
CA ASN A 325 -15.95 -20.30 -11.02
C ASN A 325 -16.86 -19.92 -12.20
N ILE A 326 -16.84 -18.67 -12.65
CA ILE A 326 -17.52 -18.22 -13.88
C ILE A 326 -16.94 -18.94 -15.09
N GLN A 327 -15.61 -18.91 -15.28
CA GLN A 327 -14.92 -19.58 -16.38
C GLN A 327 -15.23 -21.08 -16.44
N ARG A 328 -15.26 -21.76 -15.29
CA ARG A 328 -15.60 -23.19 -15.21
C ARG A 328 -17.05 -23.47 -15.63
N LYS A 329 -18.00 -22.61 -15.27
CA LYS A 329 -19.39 -22.75 -15.69
C LYS A 329 -19.53 -22.55 -17.22
N GLU A 330 -18.87 -21.55 -17.77
CA GLU A 330 -18.86 -21.27 -19.22
C GLU A 330 -18.25 -22.43 -20.03
N LYS A 331 -17.09 -22.95 -19.60
CA LYS A 331 -16.46 -24.13 -20.24
C LYS A 331 -17.40 -25.36 -20.20
N ARG A 332 -18.08 -25.59 -19.07
CA ARG A 332 -19.07 -26.70 -18.96
C ARG A 332 -20.30 -26.51 -19.88
N SER A 333 -20.75 -25.26 -20.06
CA SER A 333 -21.88 -24.96 -20.93
C SER A 333 -21.50 -25.18 -22.39
N LYS A 334 -20.36 -24.69 -22.84
CA LYS A 334 -19.84 -24.92 -24.20
C LYS A 334 -19.71 -26.40 -24.54
N LEU A 335 -19.10 -27.17 -23.63
CA LEU A 335 -18.95 -28.62 -23.81
C LEU A 335 -20.31 -29.37 -23.92
N LYS A 336 -21.34 -28.87 -23.24
CA LYS A 336 -22.70 -29.43 -23.35
C LYS A 336 -23.37 -29.08 -24.68
N GLU A 337 -23.10 -27.89 -25.21
CA GLU A 337 -23.61 -27.44 -26.50
C GLU A 337 -22.95 -28.21 -27.63
N GLU A 338 -21.63 -28.33 -27.63
CA GLU A 338 -20.84 -29.15 -28.57
C GLU A 338 -21.36 -30.58 -28.63
N LYS A 339 -21.52 -31.25 -27.49
CA LYS A 339 -22.06 -32.61 -27.44
C LYS A 339 -23.52 -32.72 -27.93
N LYS A 340 -24.32 -31.65 -27.85
CA LYS A 340 -25.67 -31.63 -28.41
C LYS A 340 -25.65 -31.48 -29.95
N GLU A 341 -24.70 -30.72 -30.46
CA GLU A 341 -24.52 -30.54 -31.90
C GLU A 341 -23.98 -31.83 -32.55
N GLU A 342 -22.94 -32.43 -31.97
CA GLU A 342 -22.44 -33.76 -32.39
C GLU A 342 -23.58 -34.81 -32.49
N LYS A 343 -24.39 -34.90 -31.43
CA LYS A 343 -25.56 -35.83 -31.45
C LYS A 343 -26.62 -35.49 -32.49
N LYS A 344 -26.73 -34.23 -32.91
CA LYS A 344 -27.65 -33.84 -33.96
C LYS A 344 -27.09 -34.19 -35.37
N GLU A 345 -25.78 -34.07 -35.54
CA GLU A 345 -25.08 -34.48 -36.77
C GLU A 345 -25.12 -36.01 -36.93
N GLU A 346 -24.77 -36.79 -35.90
CA GLU A 346 -24.89 -38.23 -35.92
C GLU A 346 -26.30 -38.71 -36.35
N LYS A 347 -27.36 -38.09 -35.77
CA LYS A 347 -28.73 -38.41 -36.12
C LYS A 347 -29.14 -37.99 -37.57
N LYS A 348 -28.45 -37.00 -38.12
CA LYS A 348 -28.65 -36.63 -39.56
C LYS A 348 -27.99 -37.66 -40.46
N GLU A 349 -26.77 -38.04 -40.15
CA GLU A 349 -26.03 -39.07 -40.91
C GLU A 349 -26.78 -40.41 -40.89
N GLU A 350 -27.23 -40.89 -39.69
CA GLU A 350 -28.06 -42.08 -39.60
C GLU A 350 -29.31 -42.04 -40.48
N LYS A 351 -30.00 -40.89 -40.53
CA LYS A 351 -31.20 -40.74 -41.42
C LYS A 351 -30.83 -40.73 -42.88
N GLU A 352 -29.73 -40.12 -43.28
CA GLU A 352 -29.27 -40.12 -44.65
C GLU A 352 -28.84 -41.53 -45.11
N ASP A 353 -28.18 -42.29 -44.25
CA ASP A 353 -27.84 -43.65 -44.51
C ASP A 353 -29.08 -44.59 -44.68
N ILE A 354 -30.10 -44.42 -43.82
CA ILE A 354 -31.35 -45.14 -43.94
C ILE A 354 -32.03 -44.82 -45.29
N ILE A 355 -32.11 -43.55 -45.67
CA ILE A 355 -32.69 -43.10 -46.95
C ILE A 355 -31.89 -43.68 -48.15
N ASN A 356 -30.57 -43.70 -48.04
CA ASN A 356 -29.69 -44.25 -49.08
C ASN A 356 -29.88 -45.79 -49.21
N GLU A 357 -30.04 -46.52 -48.12
CA GLU A 357 -30.33 -47.95 -48.14
C GLU A 357 -31.71 -48.23 -48.73
N GLU A 358 -32.75 -47.45 -48.36
CA GLU A 358 -34.07 -47.60 -48.98
C GLU A 358 -34.08 -47.31 -50.48
N ASN A 359 -33.39 -46.29 -50.91
CA ASN A 359 -33.22 -45.96 -52.33
C ASN A 359 -32.45 -47.10 -53.09
N LYS A 360 -31.42 -47.72 -52.48
CA LYS A 360 -30.76 -48.91 -53.07
C LYS A 360 -31.72 -50.06 -53.21
N LYS A 361 -32.53 -50.35 -52.18
CA LYS A 361 -33.57 -51.40 -52.23
C LYS A 361 -34.65 -51.18 -53.29
N LEU A 362 -35.08 -49.93 -53.48
CA LEU A 362 -36.00 -49.51 -54.53
C LEU A 362 -35.42 -49.67 -55.93
N LYS A 363 -34.16 -49.29 -56.15
CA LYS A 363 -33.47 -49.54 -57.41
C LYS A 363 -33.35 -50.99 -57.73
N ILE A 364 -33.04 -51.85 -56.80
CA ILE A 364 -32.95 -53.34 -56.98
C ILE A 364 -34.32 -53.90 -57.34
N LYS A 365 -35.42 -53.44 -56.67
CA LYS A 365 -36.79 -53.82 -57.05
C LYS A 365 -37.15 -53.40 -58.47
N LYS A 366 -36.87 -52.14 -58.86
CA LYS A 366 -37.18 -51.68 -60.23
C LYS A 366 -36.42 -52.46 -61.28
N ASN A 367 -35.16 -52.78 -61.08
CA ASN A 367 -34.42 -53.63 -62.03
C ASN A 367 -34.94 -55.07 -62.12
N LYS A 368 -35.50 -55.64 -61.05
CA LYS A 368 -36.11 -56.96 -61.06
C LYS A 368 -37.45 -56.96 -61.84
N TYR A 369 -38.22 -55.90 -61.88
CA TYR A 369 -39.46 -55.77 -62.68
C TYR A 369 -39.17 -55.51 -64.14
N VAL A 370 -38.08 -54.89 -64.53
CA VAL A 370 -37.66 -54.73 -65.93
C VAL A 370 -37.25 -56.08 -66.56
N TYR A 371 -36.67 -57.00 -65.80
CA TYR A 371 -36.31 -58.35 -66.29
C TYR A 371 -37.51 -59.30 -66.52
N ILE A 372 -38.67 -59.03 -65.91
CA ILE A 372 -39.87 -59.87 -66.04
C ILE A 372 -40.67 -59.53 -67.31
N TYR A 373 -40.44 -58.38 -67.96
CA TYR A 373 -41.14 -57.95 -69.17
C TYR A 373 -40.39 -58.29 -70.50
N TYR A 374 -39.23 -58.99 -70.39
CA TYR A 374 -38.44 -59.34 -71.59
C TYR A 374 -38.25 -60.89 -71.76
N ILE A 375 -39.17 -61.71 -71.18
CA ILE A 375 -39.23 -63.14 -71.49
C ILE A 375 -40.57 -63.45 -72.14
#